data_752cd772dfa261625191a8715843f8ad
#
_entry.id   752cd772dfa261625191a8715843f8ad
#
_cell.length_a   1.000
_cell.length_b   1.000
_cell.length_c   1.000
_cell.angle_alpha   90.00
_cell.angle_beta   90.00
_cell.angle_gamma   90.00
#
_symmetry.space_group_name_H-M   'P 1'
#
loop_
_entity.id
_entity.type
_entity.pdbx_description
1 polymer ?
#
loop_
_entity_poly.entity_id
_entity_poly.type
_entity_poly.pdbx_seq_one_letter_code
_entity_poly.pdbx_strand_id
1 'polypeptide(L)'
;MTVVLLVDGDANLVALNKAALVADGHLVTTAANTTEAQAAIGREMPDLVVLEAMLDGATAGFDLARSLARTNPDLPLIMLSRCDEVLSAAQRAAQDRDDGWMPVVRFMEKPVAPDVLVYEVDHAVKAGH
;
A
#
# COMPACT_ATOMS: atom_id res chain seq x y z
N MET A 1 11.29 -4.27 14.46
CA MET A 1 9.81 -4.28 14.46
C MET A 1 9.30 -3.58 13.22
N THR A 2 8.40 -4.21 12.50
CA THR A 2 7.93 -3.69 11.21
C THR A 2 6.83 -2.66 11.40
N VAL A 3 6.96 -1.52 10.75
CA VAL A 3 5.95 -0.46 10.73
C VAL A 3 5.23 -0.51 9.39
N VAL A 4 3.92 -0.72 9.42
CA VAL A 4 3.07 -0.78 8.23
C VAL A 4 2.14 0.42 8.23
N LEU A 5 2.09 1.15 7.12
CA LEU A 5 1.13 2.23 6.92
C LEU A 5 -0.02 1.71 6.05
N LEU A 6 -1.25 1.78 6.58
CA LEU A 6 -2.46 1.45 5.83
C LEU A 6 -3.11 2.73 5.34
N VAL A 7 -3.24 2.88 4.03
CA VAL A 7 -3.85 4.07 3.42
C VAL A 7 -5.11 3.67 2.68
N ASP A 8 -6.26 3.97 3.26
CA ASP A 8 -7.57 3.58 2.72
C ASP A 8 -8.65 4.43 3.39
N GLY A 9 -9.62 4.89 2.61
CA GLY A 9 -10.74 5.68 3.12
C GLY A 9 -11.85 4.86 3.76
N ASP A 10 -11.81 3.53 3.66
CA ASP A 10 -12.82 2.66 4.26
C ASP A 10 -12.44 2.32 5.71
N ALA A 11 -13.05 3.03 6.67
CA ALA A 11 -12.69 2.90 8.08
C ALA A 11 -12.88 1.48 8.62
N ASN A 12 -13.91 0.77 8.16
CA ASN A 12 -14.18 -0.60 8.61
C ASN A 12 -13.09 -1.56 8.14
N LEU A 13 -12.69 -1.42 6.90
CA LEU A 13 -11.65 -2.25 6.31
C LEU A 13 -10.30 -1.99 6.97
N VAL A 14 -9.99 -0.71 7.19
CA VAL A 14 -8.76 -0.31 7.88
C VAL A 14 -8.71 -0.91 9.28
N ALA A 15 -9.80 -0.84 10.04
CA ALA A 15 -9.85 -1.39 11.40
C ALA A 15 -9.62 -2.90 11.39
N LEU A 16 -10.23 -3.61 10.45
CA LEU A 16 -10.09 -5.05 10.33
C LEU A 16 -8.66 -5.46 9.98
N ASN A 17 -8.09 -4.80 8.99
CA ASN A 17 -6.73 -5.10 8.55
C ASN A 17 -5.68 -4.70 9.60
N LYS A 18 -5.89 -3.57 10.27
CA LYS A 18 -5.02 -3.14 11.36
C LYS A 18 -4.99 -4.18 12.47
N ALA A 19 -6.16 -4.67 12.89
CA ALA A 19 -6.23 -5.67 13.95
C ALA A 19 -5.44 -6.92 13.59
N ALA A 20 -5.56 -7.39 12.35
CA ALA A 20 -4.85 -8.59 11.90
C ALA A 20 -3.34 -8.38 11.87
N LEU A 21 -2.89 -7.24 11.39
CA LEU A 21 -1.46 -6.93 11.31
C LEU A 21 -0.85 -6.72 12.70
N VAL A 22 -1.56 -6.06 13.59
CA VAL A 22 -1.11 -5.89 14.98
C VAL A 22 -0.99 -7.24 15.66
N ALA A 23 -1.96 -8.14 15.45
CA ALA A 23 -1.91 -9.48 16.01
C ALA A 23 -0.70 -10.28 15.49
N ASP A 24 -0.23 -9.97 14.30
CA ASP A 24 0.95 -10.60 13.70
C ASP A 24 2.28 -9.95 14.15
N GLY A 25 2.22 -8.94 15.01
CA GLY A 25 3.40 -8.33 15.60
C GLY A 25 3.87 -7.04 14.92
N HIS A 26 3.11 -6.50 13.98
CA HIS A 26 3.47 -5.25 13.32
C HIS A 26 2.98 -4.03 14.10
N LEU A 27 3.70 -2.94 13.98
CA LEU A 27 3.19 -1.62 14.35
C LEU A 27 2.46 -1.06 13.13
N VAL A 28 1.24 -0.55 13.35
CA VAL A 28 0.40 -0.09 12.25
C VAL A 28 0.01 1.36 12.46
N THR A 29 0.27 2.19 11.44
CA THR A 29 -0.28 3.54 11.36
C THR A 29 -1.31 3.55 10.24
N THR A 30 -2.26 4.47 10.29
CA THR A 30 -3.35 4.54 9.33
C THR A 30 -3.50 5.94 8.77
N ALA A 31 -4.00 6.03 7.54
CA ALA A 31 -4.31 7.29 6.88
C ALA A 31 -5.54 7.09 6.00
N ALA A 32 -6.45 8.04 6.02
CA ALA A 32 -7.70 7.94 5.25
C ALA A 32 -7.61 8.59 3.87
N ASN A 33 -6.58 9.39 3.63
CA ASN A 33 -6.42 10.13 2.38
C ASN A 33 -4.94 10.44 2.15
N THR A 34 -4.63 11.06 1.02
CA THR A 34 -3.23 11.36 0.65
C THR A 34 -2.57 12.34 1.59
N THR A 35 -3.28 13.35 2.06
CA THR A 35 -2.75 14.33 3.01
C THR A 35 -2.33 13.66 4.31
N GLU A 36 -3.19 12.81 4.86
CA GLU A 36 -2.88 12.06 6.08
C GLU A 36 -1.72 11.10 5.87
N ALA A 37 -1.68 10.45 4.69
CA ALA A 37 -0.59 9.53 4.36
C ALA A 37 0.76 10.24 4.33
N GLN A 38 0.83 11.39 3.69
CA GLN A 38 2.05 12.17 3.62
C GLN A 38 2.49 12.66 4.99
N ALA A 39 1.53 13.08 5.83
CA ALA A 39 1.83 13.49 7.20
C ALA A 39 2.36 12.32 8.03
N ALA A 40 1.75 11.14 7.88
CA ALA A 40 2.20 9.94 8.60
C ALA A 40 3.63 9.55 8.22
N ILE A 41 3.95 9.59 6.93
CA ILE A 41 5.29 9.26 6.43
C ILE A 41 6.31 10.28 6.94
N GLY A 42 5.93 11.55 7.00
CA GLY A 42 6.80 12.59 7.53
C GLY A 42 7.10 12.44 9.02
N ARG A 43 6.17 11.87 9.78
CA ARG A 43 6.39 11.62 11.21
C ARG A 43 7.23 10.37 11.45
N GLU A 44 6.95 9.31 10.70
CA GLU A 44 7.66 8.04 10.84
C GLU A 44 7.62 7.30 9.52
N MET A 45 8.79 7.07 8.94
CA MET A 45 8.89 6.32 7.68
C MET A 45 8.49 4.87 7.92
N PRO A 46 7.46 4.37 7.21
CA PRO A 46 7.08 2.97 7.36
C PRO A 46 8.06 2.04 6.64
N ASP A 47 8.00 0.77 7.00
CA ASP A 47 8.75 -0.28 6.33
C ASP A 47 8.00 -0.80 5.10
N LEU A 48 6.70 -0.59 5.06
CA LEU A 48 5.83 -1.02 3.96
C LEU A 48 4.54 -0.19 3.97
N VAL A 49 4.01 0.11 2.79
CA VAL A 49 2.74 0.82 2.64
C VAL A 49 1.73 -0.08 1.93
N VAL A 50 0.54 -0.21 2.51
CA VAL A 50 -0.63 -0.82 1.86
C VAL A 50 -1.53 0.32 1.42
N LEU A 51 -1.75 0.46 0.12
CA LEU A 51 -2.32 1.66 -0.47
C LEU A 51 -3.51 1.35 -1.36
N GLU A 52 -4.65 1.99 -1.09
CA GLU A 52 -5.81 1.91 -1.98
C GLU A 52 -5.55 2.70 -3.27
N ALA A 53 -5.74 2.05 -4.41
CA ALA A 53 -5.46 2.66 -5.71
C ALA A 53 -6.37 3.85 -6.01
N MET A 54 -7.63 3.79 -5.58
CA MET A 54 -8.62 4.83 -5.87
C MET A 54 -8.85 5.78 -4.70
N LEU A 55 -7.85 5.95 -3.88
CA LEU A 55 -7.86 6.86 -2.75
C LEU A 55 -8.14 8.30 -3.21
N ASP A 56 -9.05 9.01 -2.56
CA ASP A 56 -9.39 10.43 -2.85
C ASP A 56 -9.84 10.70 -4.28
N GLY A 57 -10.17 9.65 -5.04
CA GLY A 57 -10.57 9.77 -6.43
C GLY A 57 -9.84 8.78 -7.32
N ALA A 58 -10.01 8.89 -8.63
CA ALA A 58 -9.62 7.83 -9.55
C ALA A 58 -8.11 7.60 -9.65
N THR A 59 -7.28 8.60 -9.39
CA THR A 59 -5.83 8.49 -9.63
C THR A 59 -4.97 8.81 -8.42
N ALA A 60 -5.55 9.26 -7.31
CA ALA A 60 -4.77 9.76 -6.19
C ALA A 60 -3.84 8.69 -5.57
N GLY A 61 -4.31 7.44 -5.50
CA GLY A 61 -3.47 6.36 -5.00
C GLY A 61 -2.26 6.09 -5.89
N PHE A 62 -2.46 6.13 -7.20
CA PHE A 62 -1.35 5.98 -8.16
C PHE A 62 -0.37 7.15 -8.07
N ASP A 63 -0.88 8.36 -7.94
CA ASP A 63 -0.04 9.55 -7.82
C ASP A 63 0.82 9.49 -6.57
N LEU A 64 0.25 9.04 -5.45
CA LEU A 64 0.99 8.85 -4.21
C LEU A 64 2.06 7.76 -4.36
N ALA A 65 1.72 6.65 -5.00
CA ALA A 65 2.68 5.58 -5.25
C ALA A 65 3.87 6.07 -6.08
N ARG A 66 3.58 6.86 -7.12
CA ARG A 66 4.63 7.44 -7.97
C ARG A 66 5.52 8.38 -7.18
N SER A 67 4.92 9.22 -6.35
CA SER A 67 5.67 10.15 -5.49
C SER A 67 6.60 9.39 -4.53
N LEU A 68 6.08 8.33 -3.91
CA LEU A 68 6.87 7.50 -3.00
C LEU A 68 8.01 6.79 -3.73
N ALA A 69 7.77 6.35 -4.96
CA ALA A 69 8.80 5.72 -5.77
C ALA A 69 9.99 6.65 -6.03
N ARG A 70 9.71 7.93 -6.21
CA ARG A 70 10.77 8.93 -6.46
C ARG A 70 11.58 9.23 -5.22
N THR A 71 10.90 9.35 -4.08
CA THR A 71 11.55 9.79 -2.83
C THR A 71 12.07 8.64 -2.00
N ASN A 72 11.47 7.45 -2.14
CA ASN A 72 11.80 6.27 -1.34
C ASN A 72 11.77 5.03 -2.23
N PRO A 73 12.74 4.87 -3.13
CA PRO A 73 12.69 3.79 -4.14
C PRO A 73 12.75 2.38 -3.55
N ASP A 74 13.22 2.24 -2.31
CA ASP A 74 13.33 0.93 -1.66
C ASP A 74 12.10 0.59 -0.80
N LEU A 75 11.13 1.50 -0.69
CA LEU A 75 9.94 1.29 0.12
C LEU A 75 8.97 0.36 -0.62
N PRO A 76 8.68 -0.84 -0.09
CA PRO A 76 7.74 -1.74 -0.75
C PRO A 76 6.31 -1.25 -0.61
N LEU A 77 5.54 -1.39 -1.68
CA LEU A 77 4.14 -0.99 -1.75
C LEU A 77 3.29 -2.18 -2.13
N ILE A 78 2.16 -2.36 -1.42
CA ILE A 78 1.09 -3.27 -1.82
C ILE A 78 -0.09 -2.40 -2.19
N MET A 79 -0.58 -2.54 -3.42
CA MET A 79 -1.69 -1.74 -3.91
C MET A 79 -2.97 -2.57 -3.96
N LEU A 80 -4.05 -2.03 -3.40
CA LEU A 80 -5.34 -2.68 -3.38
C LEU A 80 -6.34 -1.89 -4.21
N SER A 81 -7.27 -2.58 -4.88
CA SER A 81 -8.37 -1.92 -5.56
C SER A 81 -9.57 -2.86 -5.69
N ARG A 82 -10.77 -2.29 -5.69
CA ARG A 82 -12.00 -3.03 -5.98
C ARG A 82 -12.24 -3.21 -7.46
N CYS A 83 -11.46 -2.53 -8.28
CA CYS A 83 -11.68 -2.48 -9.72
C CYS A 83 -10.56 -3.22 -10.46
N ASP A 84 -10.88 -4.36 -11.05
CA ASP A 84 -9.97 -5.15 -11.86
C ASP A 84 -9.35 -4.34 -13.00
N GLU A 85 -10.16 -3.50 -13.63
CA GLU A 85 -9.68 -2.70 -14.76
C GLU A 85 -8.59 -1.73 -14.32
N VAL A 86 -8.76 -1.13 -13.14
CA VAL A 86 -7.77 -0.22 -12.58
C VAL A 86 -6.47 -0.96 -12.26
N LEU A 87 -6.58 -2.12 -11.61
CA LEU A 87 -5.39 -2.93 -11.30
C LEU A 87 -4.70 -3.41 -12.57
N SER A 88 -5.45 -3.86 -13.55
CA SER A 88 -4.88 -4.33 -14.82
C SER A 88 -4.16 -3.22 -15.56
N ALA A 89 -4.75 -2.02 -15.59
CA ALA A 89 -4.12 -0.86 -16.21
C ALA A 89 -2.83 -0.48 -15.48
N ALA A 90 -2.85 -0.51 -14.15
CA ALA A 90 -1.67 -0.20 -13.35
C ALA A 90 -0.55 -1.22 -13.56
N GLN A 91 -0.90 -2.50 -13.63
CA GLN A 91 0.08 -3.56 -13.88
C GLN A 91 0.72 -3.41 -15.25
N ARG A 92 -0.09 -3.10 -16.28
CA ARG A 92 0.43 -2.86 -17.63
C ARG A 92 1.34 -1.64 -17.65
N ALA A 93 0.95 -0.56 -17.00
CA ALA A 93 1.75 0.66 -16.93
C ALA A 93 3.11 0.39 -16.27
N ALA A 94 3.10 -0.39 -15.20
CA ALA A 94 4.34 -0.74 -14.49
C ALA A 94 5.24 -1.62 -15.35
N GLN A 95 4.66 -2.55 -16.12
CA GLN A 95 5.42 -3.46 -16.99
C GLN A 95 6.00 -2.74 -18.21
N ASP A 96 5.27 -1.74 -18.73
CA ASP A 96 5.67 -1.04 -19.93
C ASP A 96 6.73 0.04 -19.67
N ARG A 97 7.08 0.26 -18.43
CA ARG A 97 8.03 1.29 -18.05
C ARG A 97 9.38 0.68 -17.70
N ASP A 98 10.39 1.08 -18.43
CA ASP A 98 11.76 0.64 -18.18
C ASP A 98 12.37 1.29 -16.95
N ASP A 99 11.81 2.42 -16.49
CA ASP A 99 12.35 3.18 -15.37
C ASP A 99 11.90 2.67 -14.00
N GLY A 100 11.00 1.67 -13.97
CA GLY A 100 10.55 1.12 -12.71
C GLY A 100 9.87 2.13 -11.79
N TRP A 101 9.14 3.08 -12.38
CA TRP A 101 8.56 4.20 -11.61
C TRP A 101 7.56 3.77 -10.54
N MET A 102 7.13 2.53 -10.58
CA MET A 102 6.15 2.03 -9.62
C MET A 102 6.70 0.79 -8.90
N PRO A 103 7.30 0.95 -7.71
CA PRO A 103 7.88 -0.17 -6.97
C PRO A 103 6.82 -0.96 -6.22
N VAL A 104 5.70 -1.26 -6.86
CA VAL A 104 4.63 -2.03 -6.25
C VAL A 104 5.01 -3.50 -6.31
N VAL A 105 5.17 -4.12 -5.14
CA VAL A 105 5.54 -5.53 -5.05
C VAL A 105 4.36 -6.45 -5.23
N ARG A 106 3.14 -5.94 -5.03
CA ARG A 106 1.92 -6.74 -5.15
C ARG A 106 0.72 -5.87 -5.48
N PHE A 107 -0.07 -6.31 -6.46
CA PHE A 107 -1.40 -5.74 -6.73
C PHE A 107 -2.42 -6.77 -6.26
N MET A 108 -3.41 -6.34 -5.46
CA MET A 108 -4.43 -7.23 -4.94
C MET A 108 -5.81 -6.64 -5.16
N GLU A 109 -6.77 -7.48 -5.53
CA GLU A 109 -8.15 -7.08 -5.73
C GLU A 109 -8.93 -7.20 -4.42
N LYS A 110 -9.67 -6.17 -4.08
CA LYS A 110 -10.58 -6.21 -2.94
C LYS A 110 -11.83 -7.02 -3.30
N PRO A 111 -12.44 -7.72 -2.34
CA PRO A 111 -12.06 -7.77 -0.92
C PRO A 111 -10.88 -8.70 -0.67
N VAL A 112 -9.99 -8.31 0.22
CA VAL A 112 -8.84 -9.11 0.61
C VAL A 112 -9.08 -9.60 2.04
N ALA A 113 -9.00 -10.89 2.25
CA ALA A 113 -9.13 -11.45 3.59
C ALA A 113 -7.94 -10.98 4.45
N PRO A 114 -8.16 -10.62 5.73
CA PRO A 114 -7.07 -10.10 6.56
C PRO A 114 -5.88 -11.04 6.68
N ASP A 115 -6.10 -12.34 6.77
CA ASP A 115 -5.01 -13.32 6.84
C ASP A 115 -4.20 -13.39 5.56
N VAL A 116 -4.83 -13.18 4.41
CA VAL A 116 -4.13 -13.10 3.12
C VAL A 116 -3.27 -11.84 3.07
N LEU A 117 -3.81 -10.72 3.53
CA LEU A 117 -3.05 -9.48 3.58
C LEU A 117 -1.83 -9.61 4.49
N VAL A 118 -1.99 -10.20 5.67
CA VAL A 118 -0.90 -10.46 6.60
C VAL A 118 0.20 -11.28 5.92
N TYR A 119 -0.18 -12.34 5.22
CA TYR A 119 0.77 -13.17 4.49
C TYR A 119 1.56 -12.36 3.47
N GLU A 120 0.88 -11.54 2.68
CA GLU A 120 1.52 -10.74 1.64
C GLU A 120 2.43 -9.67 2.24
N VAL A 121 2.03 -9.05 3.34
CA VAL A 121 2.85 -8.06 4.06
C VAL A 121 4.13 -8.72 4.58
N ASP A 122 4.01 -9.87 5.24
CA ASP A 122 5.17 -10.57 5.76
C ASP A 122 6.15 -10.96 4.66
N HIS A 123 5.60 -11.40 3.54
CA HIS A 123 6.41 -11.82 2.40
C HIS A 123 7.14 -10.62 1.77
N ALA A 124 6.44 -9.51 1.60
CA ALA A 124 7.01 -8.30 1.01
C ALA A 124 8.11 -7.70 1.89
N VAL A 125 7.90 -7.68 3.20
CA VAL A 125 8.91 -7.16 4.13
C VAL A 125 10.17 -8.02 4.11
N LYS A 126 10.04 -9.34 4.09
CA LYS A 126 11.19 -10.24 3.99
C LYS A 126 11.94 -10.07 2.68
N ALA A 127 11.22 -9.91 1.58
CA ALA A 127 11.83 -9.72 0.26
C ALA A 127 12.59 -8.39 0.16
N GLY A 128 12.14 -7.38 0.92
CA GLY A 128 12.75 -6.05 0.93
C GLY A 128 14.05 -5.97 1.73
N HIS A 129 14.37 -7.02 2.45
CA HIS A 129 15.58 -7.09 3.26
C HIS A 129 16.53 -8.15 2.69
#